data_4a12662fa407ad4c015a619af6d0e092
#
_entry.id   4a12662fa407ad4c015a619af6d0e092
#
_cell.length_a   1.000
_cell.length_b   1.000
_cell.length_c   1.000
_cell.angle_alpha   90.00
_cell.angle_beta   90.00
_cell.angle_gamma   90.00
#
_symmetry.space_group_name_H-M   'P 1'
#
loop_
_entity.id
_entity.type
_entity.pdbx_description
1 polymer ?
#
loop_
_entity_poly.entity_id
_entity_poly.type
_entity_poly.pdbx_seq_one_letter_code
_entity_poly.pdbx_strand_id
1 'polypeptide(L)'
;NPATPPYEMYPIRQWNPMLSSGLEEIILKCTQRNPEDRYQSCAELLYALDHYKDLDIENKKVQSFKWKTFLASFIMTIVMLVGTIGFSAGLTVQTSSTYESYIANGDSAVSQDAAEKYYLDAINVDPANPLAYQKLLERCTSDSKLSEDEYNTIKDAIYEHEDELKSKYPSEYADNVAYKLGQALYFSYVPSSQKSESENFSMAGITVSQRWLDIAQKMGSTEQIKHRAELLSSMSKAYQNMSGKSLEGDPVEEVKEYWNNLVEIASPNIAKDENNQIALLIYRNVTSQIYTKYYWFIKNSLATAKDISNELDNIEKYVNEIKVAVPDDEELQILVNECLGNIENTRSLDNSGVK
;
A
#
# COMPACT_ATOMS: atom_id res chain seq x y z
N ASN A 1 -24.50 53.91 29.94
CA ASN A 1 -25.40 55.00 29.64
C ASN A 1 -26.37 54.55 28.52
N PRO A 2 -27.67 54.34 28.78
CA PRO A 2 -28.55 53.70 27.84
C PRO A 2 -28.96 54.54 26.62
N ALA A 3 -28.35 55.68 26.43
CA ALA A 3 -28.79 56.64 25.44
C ALA A 3 -27.86 56.91 24.26
N THR A 4 -26.70 56.26 24.16
CA THR A 4 -25.75 56.48 23.04
C THR A 4 -25.45 55.18 22.32
N PRO A 5 -25.80 55.04 21.01
CA PRO A 5 -25.30 53.93 20.18
C PRO A 5 -23.79 54.08 19.94
N PRO A 6 -23.08 52.98 19.77
CA PRO A 6 -23.58 51.62 19.59
C PRO A 6 -23.85 50.95 20.93
N TYR A 7 -25.05 50.32 21.04
CA TYR A 7 -25.41 49.51 22.21
C TYR A 7 -24.56 48.23 22.14
N GLU A 8 -23.60 48.05 23.03
CA GLU A 8 -22.91 46.81 23.23
C GLU A 8 -23.73 45.97 24.21
N MET A 9 -24.18 44.83 23.74
CA MET A 9 -24.78 43.83 24.63
C MET A 9 -23.64 43.06 25.30
N TYR A 10 -23.58 43.17 26.60
CA TYR A 10 -22.63 42.35 27.40
C TYR A 10 -23.17 40.92 27.49
N PRO A 11 -22.28 39.91 27.55
CA PRO A 11 -22.67 38.51 27.73
C PRO A 11 -23.60 38.38 28.96
N ILE A 12 -24.78 37.81 28.77
CA ILE A 12 -25.83 37.77 29.81
C ILE A 12 -25.38 36.87 30.98
N ARG A 13 -24.52 35.91 30.72
CA ARG A 13 -23.93 35.02 31.74
C ARG A 13 -22.97 35.73 32.70
N GLN A 14 -22.54 36.93 32.39
CA GLN A 14 -21.80 37.77 33.37
C GLN A 14 -22.71 38.18 34.56
N TRP A 15 -23.98 38.31 34.31
CA TRP A 15 -24.97 38.70 35.33
C TRP A 15 -25.69 37.51 35.94
N ASN A 16 -25.91 36.45 35.14
CA ASN A 16 -26.49 35.21 35.59
C ASN A 16 -25.71 33.99 35.03
N PRO A 17 -24.69 33.49 35.74
CA PRO A 17 -23.90 32.37 35.32
C PRO A 17 -24.68 31.05 35.17
N MET A 18 -25.86 30.96 35.76
CA MET A 18 -26.74 29.77 35.66
C MET A 18 -27.49 29.67 34.33
N LEU A 19 -27.43 30.71 33.52
CA LEU A 19 -28.06 30.68 32.20
C LEU A 19 -27.30 29.78 31.26
N SER A 20 -28.01 28.98 30.45
CA SER A 20 -27.39 28.11 29.43
C SER A 20 -26.61 28.95 28.40
N SER A 21 -25.43 28.49 28.06
CA SER A 21 -24.58 29.12 27.02
C SER A 21 -25.27 29.06 25.64
N GLY A 22 -26.07 28.04 25.37
CA GLY A 22 -26.84 27.93 24.14
C GLY A 22 -27.93 29.00 24.03
N LEU A 23 -28.65 29.32 25.15
CA LEU A 23 -29.60 30.41 25.19
C LEU A 23 -28.94 31.77 25.06
N GLU A 24 -27.77 31.98 25.69
CA GLU A 24 -26.98 33.20 25.52
C GLU A 24 -26.58 33.42 24.05
N GLU A 25 -26.12 32.37 23.36
CA GLU A 25 -25.74 32.44 21.93
C GLU A 25 -26.93 32.83 21.05
N ILE A 26 -28.14 32.27 21.33
CA ILE A 26 -29.37 32.60 20.61
C ILE A 26 -29.72 34.08 20.83
N ILE A 27 -29.66 34.56 22.06
CA ILE A 27 -30.00 35.98 22.40
C ILE A 27 -28.99 36.92 21.73
N LEU A 28 -27.69 36.60 21.80
CA LEU A 28 -26.66 37.39 21.15
C LEU A 28 -26.82 37.43 19.62
N LYS A 29 -27.24 36.31 19.01
CA LYS A 29 -27.53 36.27 17.57
C LYS A 29 -28.77 37.08 17.21
N CYS A 30 -29.84 37.04 18.03
CA CYS A 30 -31.03 37.86 17.83
C CYS A 30 -30.71 39.36 17.87
N THR A 31 -29.73 39.75 18.67
CA THR A 31 -29.41 41.15 18.96
C THR A 31 -28.18 41.66 18.21
N GLN A 32 -27.68 40.93 17.21
CA GLN A 32 -26.61 41.37 16.35
C GLN A 32 -26.93 42.73 15.71
N ARG A 33 -25.87 43.53 15.52
CA ARG A 33 -26.02 44.89 15.00
C ARG A 33 -26.57 44.88 13.57
N ASN A 34 -26.03 44.04 12.73
CA ASN A 34 -26.49 43.92 11.34
C ASN A 34 -27.72 43.00 11.29
N PRO A 35 -28.82 43.39 10.65
CA PRO A 35 -29.98 42.53 10.49
C PRO A 35 -29.69 41.20 9.78
N GLU A 36 -28.71 41.18 8.88
CA GLU A 36 -28.28 39.99 8.13
C GLU A 36 -27.63 38.92 9.01
N ASP A 37 -27.04 39.34 10.14
CA ASP A 37 -26.41 38.42 11.10
C ASP A 37 -27.39 37.84 12.11
N ARG A 38 -28.65 38.29 12.06
CA ARG A 38 -29.73 37.79 12.93
C ARG A 38 -30.39 36.56 12.32
N TYR A 39 -31.31 35.93 13.07
CA TYR A 39 -32.20 34.92 12.50
C TYR A 39 -33.08 35.53 11.40
N GLN A 40 -33.07 34.94 10.21
CA GLN A 40 -33.79 35.48 9.05
C GLN A 40 -35.26 35.08 9.01
N SER A 41 -35.68 34.13 9.84
CA SER A 41 -37.08 33.71 9.97
C SER A 41 -37.39 33.29 11.39
N CYS A 42 -38.68 33.37 11.73
CA CYS A 42 -39.21 32.82 13.01
C CYS A 42 -39.00 31.29 13.08
N ALA A 43 -39.03 30.60 11.96
CA ALA A 43 -38.78 29.16 11.92
C ALA A 43 -37.31 28.82 12.28
N GLU A 44 -36.38 29.60 11.79
CA GLU A 44 -34.95 29.44 12.16
C GLU A 44 -34.72 29.70 13.66
N LEU A 45 -35.34 30.75 14.20
CA LEU A 45 -35.24 31.03 15.63
C LEU A 45 -35.91 29.92 16.47
N LEU A 46 -37.10 29.46 16.06
CA LEU A 46 -37.80 28.38 16.76
C LEU A 46 -36.96 27.09 16.77
N TYR A 47 -36.36 26.73 15.61
CA TYR A 47 -35.48 25.60 15.53
C TYR A 47 -34.28 25.72 16.47
N ALA A 48 -33.66 26.90 16.54
CA ALA A 48 -32.56 27.16 17.46
C ALA A 48 -32.98 27.05 18.93
N LEU A 49 -34.19 27.54 19.26
CA LEU A 49 -34.73 27.43 20.61
C LEU A 49 -35.08 25.98 21.00
N ASP A 50 -35.59 25.19 20.07
CA ASP A 50 -35.87 23.76 20.32
C ASP A 50 -34.58 22.96 20.53
N HIS A 51 -33.44 23.39 19.89
CA HIS A 51 -32.15 22.73 19.93
C HIS A 51 -31.07 23.48 20.74
N TYR A 52 -31.48 24.42 21.64
CA TYR A 52 -30.53 25.25 22.40
C TYR A 52 -29.53 24.43 23.24
N LYS A 53 -29.94 23.23 23.67
CA LYS A 53 -29.05 22.32 24.44
C LYS A 53 -27.92 21.79 23.62
N ASP A 54 -28.03 21.72 22.29
CA ASP A 54 -26.98 21.27 21.40
C ASP A 54 -25.90 22.35 21.23
N LEU A 55 -26.28 23.62 21.44
CA LEU A 55 -25.40 24.78 21.46
C LEU A 55 -24.69 24.95 22.81
N ASP A 56 -25.21 24.30 23.86
CA ASP A 56 -24.70 24.46 25.22
C ASP A 56 -23.28 23.88 25.39
N ILE A 57 -22.33 24.75 25.73
CA ILE A 57 -20.92 24.38 25.93
C ILE A 57 -20.78 23.34 27.05
N GLU A 58 -21.62 23.42 28.08
CA GLU A 58 -21.60 22.47 29.20
C GLU A 58 -22.14 21.11 28.76
N ASN A 59 -23.19 21.07 27.95
CA ASN A 59 -23.70 19.84 27.37
C ASN A 59 -22.70 19.19 26.40
N LYS A 60 -22.05 19.99 25.55
CA LYS A 60 -20.97 19.49 24.68
C LYS A 60 -19.80 18.90 25.48
N LYS A 61 -19.38 19.53 26.59
CA LYS A 61 -18.37 19.00 27.49
C LYS A 61 -18.80 17.70 28.16
N VAL A 62 -20.04 17.63 28.65
CA VAL A 62 -20.59 16.41 29.29
C VAL A 62 -20.72 15.28 28.26
N GLN A 63 -21.21 15.57 27.06
CA GLN A 63 -21.30 14.56 25.99
C GLN A 63 -19.90 14.09 25.55
N SER A 64 -18.92 15.00 25.39
CA SER A 64 -17.57 14.62 25.05
C SER A 64 -16.89 13.80 26.15
N PHE A 65 -17.17 14.13 27.41
CA PHE A 65 -16.68 13.33 28.56
C PHE A 65 -17.32 11.95 28.58
N LYS A 66 -18.65 11.85 28.41
CA LYS A 66 -19.35 10.55 28.33
C LYS A 66 -18.83 9.72 27.16
N TRP A 67 -18.59 10.33 26.00
CA TRP A 67 -18.03 9.67 24.84
C TRP A 67 -16.60 9.17 25.09
N LYS A 68 -15.76 9.99 25.68
CA LYS A 68 -14.38 9.60 26.05
C LYS A 68 -14.37 8.48 27.10
N THR A 69 -15.28 8.54 28.09
CA THR A 69 -15.42 7.50 29.12
C THR A 69 -15.95 6.20 28.52
N PHE A 70 -16.91 6.29 27.58
CA PHE A 70 -17.41 5.14 26.82
C PHE A 70 -16.31 4.53 25.98
N LEU A 71 -15.54 5.35 25.24
CA LEU A 71 -14.43 4.88 24.41
C LEU A 71 -13.36 4.23 25.28
N ALA A 72 -12.99 4.85 26.39
CA ALA A 72 -12.02 4.29 27.33
C ALA A 72 -12.49 2.96 27.95
N SER A 73 -13.79 2.86 28.35
CA SER A 73 -14.36 1.62 28.88
C SER A 73 -14.48 0.54 27.80
N PHE A 74 -14.79 0.91 26.56
CA PHE A 74 -14.85 0.01 25.41
C PHE A 74 -13.46 -0.56 25.08
N ILE A 75 -12.42 0.30 25.04
CA ILE A 75 -11.04 -0.13 24.86
C ILE A 75 -10.61 -1.05 26.03
N MET A 76 -10.95 -0.68 27.26
CA MET A 76 -10.61 -1.49 28.44
C MET A 76 -11.33 -2.84 28.43
N THR A 77 -12.57 -2.89 27.94
CA THR A 77 -13.33 -4.14 27.75
C THR A 77 -12.70 -5.03 26.69
N ILE A 78 -12.23 -4.46 25.57
CA ILE A 78 -11.49 -5.20 24.54
C ILE A 78 -10.17 -5.74 25.13
N VAL A 79 -9.43 -4.92 25.86
CA VAL A 79 -8.18 -5.35 26.52
C VAL A 79 -8.44 -6.44 27.54
N MET A 80 -9.53 -6.35 28.31
CA MET A 80 -9.92 -7.41 29.26
C MET A 80 -10.43 -8.68 28.56
N LEU A 81 -11.19 -8.56 27.48
CA LEU A 81 -11.62 -9.70 26.66
C LEU A 81 -10.42 -10.44 26.05
N VAL A 82 -9.43 -9.71 25.54
CA VAL A 82 -8.16 -10.27 25.06
C VAL A 82 -7.37 -10.91 26.22
N GLY A 83 -7.40 -10.29 27.41
CA GLY A 83 -6.75 -10.80 28.60
C GLY A 83 -7.42 -12.06 29.21
N THR A 84 -8.75 -12.18 29.16
CA THR A 84 -9.48 -13.31 29.74
C THR A 84 -9.46 -14.56 28.84
N ILE A 85 -9.33 -14.41 27.52
CA ILE A 85 -9.15 -15.55 26.61
C ILE A 85 -7.77 -16.21 26.81
N GLY A 86 -6.77 -15.44 27.26
CA GLY A 86 -5.41 -15.94 27.51
C GLY A 86 -5.23 -16.80 28.77
N PHE A 87 -6.18 -16.77 29.70
CA PHE A 87 -5.97 -17.40 31.05
C PHE A 87 -6.55 -18.81 31.19
N SER A 88 -7.36 -19.30 30.26
CA SER A 88 -8.14 -20.54 30.51
C SER A 88 -7.67 -21.80 29.79
N ALA A 89 -6.54 -21.76 29.06
CA ALA A 89 -6.06 -22.93 28.32
C ALA A 89 -4.58 -23.22 28.66
N GLY A 90 -4.33 -24.43 29.15
CA GLY A 90 -3.03 -24.89 29.69
C GLY A 90 -1.84 -24.75 28.73
N LEU A 91 -0.65 -24.94 29.26
CA LEU A 91 0.68 -24.64 28.76
C LEU A 91 1.00 -24.95 27.27
N THR A 92 0.24 -25.79 26.59
CA THR A 92 0.36 -26.09 25.12
C THR A 92 -0.36 -25.10 24.23
N VAL A 93 -1.28 -24.31 24.74
CA VAL A 93 -2.05 -23.28 24.01
C VAL A 93 -1.33 -21.93 24.07
N GLN A 94 -0.38 -21.78 24.99
CA GLN A 94 0.24 -20.48 25.29
C GLN A 94 1.10 -19.92 24.13
N THR A 95 1.84 -20.76 23.42
CA THR A 95 2.64 -20.31 22.28
C THR A 95 1.79 -19.92 21.08
N SER A 96 0.77 -20.73 20.75
CA SER A 96 -0.15 -20.45 19.64
C SER A 96 -0.96 -19.17 19.91
N SER A 97 -1.50 -19.00 21.12
CA SER A 97 -2.26 -17.80 21.46
C SER A 97 -1.40 -16.52 21.50
N THR A 98 -0.13 -16.65 21.88
CA THR A 98 0.83 -15.54 21.89
C THR A 98 1.19 -15.14 20.46
N TYR A 99 1.47 -16.10 19.57
CA TYR A 99 1.73 -15.89 18.17
C TYR A 99 0.54 -15.17 17.48
N GLU A 100 -0.66 -15.72 17.63
CA GLU A 100 -1.89 -15.13 17.07
C GLU A 100 -2.17 -13.73 17.62
N SER A 101 -1.86 -13.49 18.90
CA SER A 101 -2.00 -12.15 19.48
C SER A 101 -1.02 -11.14 18.86
N TYR A 102 0.22 -11.53 18.59
CA TYR A 102 1.18 -10.67 17.91
C TYR A 102 0.74 -10.39 16.46
N ILE A 103 0.27 -11.41 15.72
CA ILE A 103 -0.27 -11.20 14.36
C ILE A 103 -1.45 -10.21 14.41
N ALA A 104 -2.43 -10.42 15.30
CA ALA A 104 -3.59 -9.54 15.42
C ALA A 104 -3.22 -8.10 15.83
N ASN A 105 -2.22 -7.95 16.71
CA ASN A 105 -1.71 -6.62 17.08
C ASN A 105 -0.98 -5.94 15.92
N GLY A 106 -0.23 -6.70 15.13
CA GLY A 106 0.41 -6.22 13.90
C GLY A 106 -0.62 -5.76 12.87
N ASP A 107 -1.66 -6.58 12.62
CA ASP A 107 -2.74 -6.25 11.68
C ASP A 107 -3.54 -5.00 12.11
N SER A 108 -3.63 -4.73 13.41
CA SER A 108 -4.36 -3.59 13.97
C SER A 108 -3.48 -2.36 14.23
N ALA A 109 -2.17 -2.47 14.07
CA ALA A 109 -1.23 -1.39 14.35
C ALA A 109 -1.39 -0.21 13.38
N VAL A 110 -1.43 1.01 13.92
CA VAL A 110 -1.61 2.23 13.14
C VAL A 110 -0.31 2.63 12.42
N SER A 111 0.84 2.45 13.07
CA SER A 111 2.13 2.79 12.46
C SER A 111 2.82 1.55 11.88
N GLN A 112 3.62 1.78 10.83
CA GLN A 112 4.43 0.72 10.20
C GLN A 112 5.43 0.11 11.19
N ASP A 113 6.16 0.93 11.93
CA ASP A 113 7.15 0.49 12.92
C ASP A 113 6.54 -0.41 14.02
N ALA A 114 5.31 -0.07 14.47
CA ALA A 114 4.62 -0.88 15.46
C ALA A 114 4.18 -2.23 14.88
N ALA A 115 3.67 -2.26 13.65
CA ALA A 115 3.30 -3.49 12.97
C ALA A 115 4.52 -4.40 12.75
N GLU A 116 5.61 -3.84 12.25
CA GLU A 116 6.88 -4.54 12.04
C GLU A 116 7.37 -5.21 13.32
N LYS A 117 7.39 -4.47 14.42
CA LYS A 117 7.78 -5.01 15.72
C LYS A 117 6.92 -6.19 16.14
N TYR A 118 5.60 -6.10 16.00
CA TYR A 118 4.70 -7.19 16.36
C TYR A 118 4.91 -8.44 15.49
N TYR A 119 5.16 -8.26 14.19
CA TYR A 119 5.45 -9.40 13.30
C TYR A 119 6.81 -10.03 13.62
N LEU A 120 7.84 -9.25 13.96
CA LEU A 120 9.12 -9.76 14.45
C LEU A 120 8.97 -10.49 15.79
N ASP A 121 8.15 -9.99 16.71
CA ASP A 121 7.82 -10.67 17.96
C ASP A 121 7.07 -12.01 17.69
N ALA A 122 6.18 -12.05 16.69
CA ALA A 122 5.53 -13.29 16.26
C ALA A 122 6.54 -14.29 15.68
N ILE A 123 7.49 -13.85 14.85
CA ILE A 123 8.57 -14.67 14.31
C ILE A 123 9.39 -15.30 15.45
N ASN A 124 9.72 -14.53 16.48
CA ASN A 124 10.45 -15.04 17.65
C ASN A 124 9.70 -16.12 18.44
N VAL A 125 8.35 -16.11 18.38
CA VAL A 125 7.50 -17.11 19.08
C VAL A 125 7.38 -18.41 18.29
N ASP A 126 7.15 -18.34 16.98
CA ASP A 126 7.09 -19.51 16.08
C ASP A 126 7.86 -19.20 14.78
N PRO A 127 9.19 -19.32 14.81
CA PRO A 127 10.05 -18.95 13.67
C PRO A 127 9.84 -19.82 12.44
N ALA A 128 9.27 -21.01 12.60
CA ALA A 128 8.98 -21.87 11.46
C ALA A 128 7.67 -21.51 10.73
N ASN A 129 6.84 -20.62 11.28
CA ASN A 129 5.55 -20.27 10.70
C ASN A 129 5.70 -19.15 9.66
N PRO A 130 5.42 -19.39 8.37
CA PRO A 130 5.65 -18.40 7.31
C PRO A 130 4.68 -17.20 7.34
N LEU A 131 3.56 -17.27 8.08
CA LEU A 131 2.54 -16.23 8.09
C LEU A 131 3.09 -14.88 8.60
N ALA A 132 3.91 -14.88 9.67
CA ALA A 132 4.46 -13.64 10.22
C ALA A 132 5.41 -12.96 9.24
N TYR A 133 6.24 -13.71 8.52
CA TYR A 133 7.11 -13.19 7.46
C TYR A 133 6.31 -12.63 6.29
N GLN A 134 5.24 -13.33 5.88
CA GLN A 134 4.32 -12.85 4.86
C GLN A 134 3.69 -11.51 5.27
N LYS A 135 3.20 -11.40 6.50
CA LYS A 135 2.59 -10.18 7.03
C LYS A 135 3.58 -9.02 7.13
N LEU A 136 4.81 -9.31 7.58
CA LEU A 136 5.89 -8.34 7.61
C LEU A 136 6.18 -7.81 6.20
N LEU A 137 6.31 -8.70 5.22
CA LEU A 137 6.54 -8.31 3.84
C LEU A 137 5.38 -7.50 3.26
N GLU A 138 4.12 -7.93 3.46
CA GLU A 138 2.93 -7.21 3.02
C GLU A 138 2.88 -5.79 3.60
N ARG A 139 3.30 -5.63 4.86
CA ARG A 139 3.35 -4.32 5.51
C ARG A 139 4.44 -3.42 4.92
N CYS A 140 5.65 -3.94 4.74
CA CYS A 140 6.78 -3.20 4.17
C CYS A 140 6.54 -2.80 2.70
N THR A 141 5.72 -3.55 1.97
CA THR A 141 5.41 -3.26 0.56
C THR A 141 4.08 -2.54 0.34
N SER A 142 3.41 -2.09 1.40
CA SER A 142 2.07 -1.50 1.33
C SER A 142 2.02 -0.20 0.51
N ASP A 143 3.12 0.55 0.47
CA ASP A 143 3.29 1.77 -0.34
C ASP A 143 3.87 1.50 -1.74
N SER A 144 3.85 0.25 -2.19
CA SER A 144 4.42 -0.20 -3.47
C SER A 144 5.94 -0.01 -3.59
N LYS A 145 6.64 0.17 -2.48
CA LYS A 145 8.09 0.27 -2.38
C LYS A 145 8.62 -0.75 -1.37
N LEU A 146 9.88 -1.13 -1.52
CA LEU A 146 10.63 -1.92 -0.56
C LEU A 146 12.00 -1.27 -0.41
N SER A 147 12.22 -0.56 0.67
CA SER A 147 13.49 0.08 0.96
C SER A 147 14.58 -0.95 1.30
N GLU A 148 15.84 -0.54 1.22
CA GLU A 148 16.97 -1.39 1.59
C GLU A 148 16.95 -1.80 3.07
N ASP A 149 16.52 -0.90 3.97
CA ASP A 149 16.42 -1.18 5.39
C ASP A 149 15.32 -2.20 5.70
N GLU A 150 14.13 -2.05 5.10
CA GLU A 150 13.05 -3.04 5.21
C GLU A 150 13.45 -4.39 4.65
N TYR A 151 14.09 -4.41 3.48
CA TYR A 151 14.61 -5.66 2.92
C TYR A 151 15.63 -6.33 3.86
N ASN A 152 16.55 -5.56 4.44
CA ASN A 152 17.54 -6.11 5.37
C ASN A 152 16.86 -6.68 6.61
N THR A 153 15.87 -5.99 7.18
CA THR A 153 15.08 -6.51 8.31
C THR A 153 14.42 -7.84 7.98
N ILE A 154 13.70 -7.93 6.84
CA ILE A 154 13.02 -9.16 6.40
C ILE A 154 14.04 -10.27 6.13
N LYS A 155 15.11 -9.96 5.40
CA LYS A 155 16.18 -10.90 5.04
C LYS A 155 16.84 -11.49 6.28
N ASP A 156 17.19 -10.66 7.26
CA ASP A 156 17.88 -11.10 8.46
C ASP A 156 16.96 -12.00 9.31
N ALA A 157 15.68 -11.65 9.46
CA ALA A 157 14.69 -12.48 10.11
C ALA A 157 14.52 -13.86 9.41
N ILE A 158 14.51 -13.90 8.08
CA ILE A 158 14.43 -15.16 7.34
C ILE A 158 15.72 -15.98 7.52
N TYR A 159 16.89 -15.36 7.39
CA TYR A 159 18.17 -16.08 7.42
C TYR A 159 18.43 -16.75 8.77
N GLU A 160 17.96 -16.15 9.84
CA GLU A 160 18.09 -16.74 11.19
C GLU A 160 17.32 -18.06 11.31
N HIS A 161 16.21 -18.23 10.55
CA HIS A 161 15.27 -19.35 10.72
C HIS A 161 14.98 -20.11 9.43
N GLU A 162 15.77 -19.89 8.35
CA GLU A 162 15.46 -20.41 7.01
C GLU A 162 15.37 -21.95 6.97
N ASP A 163 16.23 -22.64 7.73
CA ASP A 163 16.23 -24.12 7.76
C ASP A 163 14.97 -24.66 8.43
N GLU A 164 14.47 -24.00 9.45
CA GLU A 164 13.20 -24.38 10.13
C GLU A 164 11.99 -24.14 9.21
N LEU A 165 11.94 -23.01 8.53
CA LEU A 165 10.92 -22.67 7.54
C LEU A 165 10.87 -23.71 6.43
N LYS A 166 12.03 -24.04 5.82
CA LYS A 166 12.14 -25.03 4.74
C LYS A 166 11.78 -26.45 5.20
N SER A 167 12.09 -26.81 6.44
CA SER A 167 11.83 -28.15 6.96
C SER A 167 10.36 -28.36 7.32
N LYS A 168 9.71 -27.36 7.93
CA LYS A 168 8.35 -27.51 8.49
C LYS A 168 7.26 -27.14 7.49
N TYR A 169 7.48 -26.09 6.70
CA TYR A 169 6.48 -25.54 5.75
C TYR A 169 7.12 -25.18 4.40
N PRO A 170 7.71 -26.14 3.67
CA PRO A 170 8.51 -25.86 2.48
C PRO A 170 7.74 -25.13 1.40
N SER A 171 6.48 -25.54 1.14
CA SER A 171 5.65 -24.94 0.08
C SER A 171 5.16 -23.54 0.45
N GLU A 172 4.67 -23.36 1.68
CA GLU A 172 4.20 -22.07 2.17
C GLU A 172 5.36 -21.06 2.27
N TYR A 173 6.55 -21.52 2.66
CA TYR A 173 7.75 -20.68 2.62
C TYR A 173 8.08 -20.25 1.19
N ALA A 174 8.04 -21.20 0.24
CA ALA A 174 8.33 -20.89 -1.16
C ALA A 174 7.31 -19.91 -1.76
N ASP A 175 6.01 -20.14 -1.50
CA ASP A 175 4.92 -19.36 -2.10
C ASP A 175 4.72 -18.00 -1.44
N ASN A 176 4.64 -17.99 -0.11
CA ASN A 176 4.20 -16.81 0.64
C ASN A 176 5.35 -15.93 1.12
N VAL A 177 6.57 -16.45 1.15
CA VAL A 177 7.75 -15.70 1.57
C VAL A 177 8.70 -15.50 0.41
N ALA A 178 9.28 -16.58 -0.12
CA ALA A 178 10.32 -16.46 -1.14
C ALA A 178 9.79 -15.86 -2.46
N TYR A 179 8.67 -16.35 -3.00
CA TYR A 179 8.08 -15.81 -4.23
C TYR A 179 7.70 -14.34 -4.08
N LYS A 180 6.96 -14.01 -3.01
CA LYS A 180 6.51 -12.63 -2.76
C LYS A 180 7.67 -11.67 -2.51
N LEU A 181 8.69 -12.10 -1.76
CA LEU A 181 9.89 -11.28 -1.54
C LEU A 181 10.69 -11.11 -2.84
N GLY A 182 10.86 -12.18 -3.63
CA GLY A 182 11.49 -12.11 -4.94
C GLY A 182 10.76 -11.14 -5.89
N GLN A 183 9.43 -11.18 -5.89
CA GLN A 183 8.57 -10.29 -6.67
C GLN A 183 8.69 -8.83 -6.19
N ALA A 184 8.64 -8.58 -4.88
CA ALA A 184 8.80 -7.24 -4.30
C ALA A 184 10.18 -6.65 -4.61
N LEU A 185 11.25 -7.44 -4.48
CA LEU A 185 12.61 -7.02 -4.85
C LEU A 185 12.73 -6.71 -6.34
N TYR A 186 12.05 -7.48 -7.20
CA TYR A 186 12.10 -7.26 -8.63
C TYR A 186 11.40 -5.95 -9.04
N PHE A 187 10.22 -5.68 -8.50
CA PHE A 187 9.36 -4.59 -8.97
C PHE A 187 9.41 -3.32 -8.10
N SER A 188 9.76 -3.43 -6.83
CA SER A 188 9.52 -2.39 -5.82
C SER A 188 10.78 -1.96 -5.06
N TYR A 189 11.92 -2.63 -5.23
CA TYR A 189 13.12 -2.38 -4.44
C TYR A 189 13.75 -1.02 -4.72
N VAL A 190 14.01 -0.27 -3.64
CA VAL A 190 14.64 1.05 -3.66
C VAL A 190 15.93 1.00 -2.83
N PRO A 191 17.11 0.91 -3.47
CA PRO A 191 18.38 0.92 -2.75
C PRO A 191 18.68 2.30 -2.16
N SER A 192 19.35 2.36 -1.01
CA SER A 192 19.74 3.61 -0.33
C SER A 192 20.65 4.52 -1.16
N SER A 193 21.33 3.95 -2.15
CA SER A 193 22.18 4.68 -3.10
C SER A 193 21.40 5.41 -4.20
N GLN A 194 20.11 5.14 -4.35
CA GLN A 194 19.28 5.74 -5.41
C GLN A 194 18.96 7.20 -5.09
N LYS A 195 19.44 8.11 -5.95
CA LYS A 195 19.31 9.57 -5.74
C LYS A 195 18.09 10.20 -6.39
N SER A 196 17.35 9.48 -7.22
CA SER A 196 16.17 10.01 -7.92
C SER A 196 15.01 9.02 -7.90
N GLU A 197 13.82 9.51 -7.65
CA GLU A 197 12.57 8.72 -7.68
C GLU A 197 12.19 8.27 -9.10
N SER A 198 12.88 8.77 -10.13
CA SER A 198 12.56 8.48 -11.53
C SER A 198 13.10 7.13 -12.04
N GLU A 199 13.94 6.45 -11.28
CA GLU A 199 14.44 5.11 -11.64
C GLU A 199 13.58 4.03 -10.99
N ASN A 200 12.43 3.76 -11.59
CA ASN A 200 11.46 2.76 -11.12
C ASN A 200 11.92 1.30 -11.28
N PHE A 201 13.17 1.07 -11.70
CA PHE A 201 13.71 -0.26 -11.95
C PHE A 201 15.16 -0.34 -11.50
N SER A 202 15.37 -1.04 -10.39
CA SER A 202 16.70 -1.15 -9.78
C SER A 202 17.43 -2.41 -10.24
N MET A 203 18.60 -2.25 -10.86
CA MET A 203 19.51 -3.38 -11.14
C MET A 203 19.87 -4.14 -9.85
N ALA A 204 20.02 -3.46 -8.75
CA ALA A 204 20.28 -4.09 -7.46
C ALA A 204 19.11 -5.00 -7.04
N GLY A 205 17.86 -4.54 -7.19
CA GLY A 205 16.67 -5.32 -6.90
C GLY A 205 16.58 -6.59 -7.75
N ILE A 206 16.81 -6.47 -9.06
CA ILE A 206 16.85 -7.63 -9.97
C ILE A 206 17.90 -8.66 -9.51
N THR A 207 19.08 -8.19 -9.15
CA THR A 207 20.16 -9.08 -8.73
C THR A 207 19.84 -9.82 -7.43
N VAL A 208 19.32 -9.12 -6.43
CA VAL A 208 19.00 -9.74 -5.14
C VAL A 208 17.72 -10.58 -5.16
N SER A 209 16.78 -10.30 -6.09
CA SER A 209 15.55 -11.07 -6.25
C SER A 209 15.79 -12.50 -6.73
N GLN A 210 16.85 -12.73 -7.51
CA GLN A 210 17.11 -14.00 -8.17
C GLN A 210 17.16 -15.18 -7.19
N ARG A 211 17.83 -15.03 -6.05
CA ARG A 211 17.90 -16.10 -5.03
C ARG A 211 16.52 -16.56 -4.58
N TRP A 212 15.65 -15.61 -4.31
CA TRP A 212 14.31 -15.85 -3.79
C TRP A 212 13.40 -16.49 -4.86
N LEU A 213 13.51 -16.01 -6.09
CA LEU A 213 12.80 -16.57 -7.24
C LEU A 213 13.28 -17.99 -7.56
N ASP A 214 14.55 -18.28 -7.45
CA ASP A 214 15.09 -19.65 -7.64
C ASP A 214 14.59 -20.63 -6.55
N ILE A 215 14.35 -20.15 -5.31
CA ILE A 215 13.71 -20.95 -4.26
C ILE A 215 12.25 -21.23 -4.64
N ALA A 216 11.50 -20.21 -5.03
CA ALA A 216 10.09 -20.35 -5.43
C ALA A 216 9.92 -21.26 -6.66
N GLN A 217 10.82 -21.16 -7.65
CA GLN A 217 10.82 -22.05 -8.82
C GLN A 217 11.01 -23.52 -8.44
N LYS A 218 11.88 -23.79 -7.45
CA LYS A 218 12.20 -25.17 -7.05
C LYS A 218 11.18 -25.78 -6.11
N MET A 219 10.63 -25.00 -5.19
CA MET A 219 9.87 -25.47 -4.03
C MET A 219 8.40 -25.01 -4.04
N GLY A 220 7.98 -24.18 -4.98
CA GLY A 220 6.60 -23.68 -5.08
C GLY A 220 5.56 -24.80 -5.13
N SER A 221 4.40 -24.57 -4.54
CA SER A 221 3.34 -25.59 -4.42
C SER A 221 2.65 -25.87 -5.75
N THR A 222 2.56 -24.90 -6.63
CA THR A 222 1.84 -25.00 -7.92
C THR A 222 2.77 -24.74 -9.10
N GLU A 223 2.47 -25.38 -10.23
CA GLU A 223 3.18 -25.12 -11.48
C GLU A 223 3.06 -23.65 -11.92
N GLN A 224 1.98 -22.97 -11.55
CA GLN A 224 1.78 -21.54 -11.84
C GLN A 224 2.79 -20.66 -11.10
N ILE A 225 3.00 -20.88 -9.79
CA ILE A 225 3.99 -20.14 -9.01
C ILE A 225 5.41 -20.43 -9.51
N LYS A 226 5.73 -21.71 -9.77
CA LYS A 226 7.02 -22.11 -10.34
C LYS A 226 7.31 -21.42 -11.66
N HIS A 227 6.33 -21.41 -12.56
CA HIS A 227 6.45 -20.80 -13.88
C HIS A 227 6.63 -19.26 -13.78
N ARG A 228 5.85 -18.58 -12.93
CA ARG A 228 6.02 -17.13 -12.68
C ARG A 228 7.40 -16.81 -12.11
N ALA A 229 7.86 -17.60 -11.15
CA ALA A 229 9.19 -17.45 -10.58
C ALA A 229 10.30 -17.69 -11.62
N GLU A 230 10.11 -18.68 -12.50
CA GLU A 230 11.01 -18.96 -13.61
C GLU A 230 11.09 -17.80 -14.60
N LEU A 231 9.96 -17.23 -15.00
CA LEU A 231 9.91 -16.06 -15.88
C LEU A 231 10.70 -14.88 -15.28
N LEU A 232 10.45 -14.53 -14.04
CA LEU A 232 11.14 -13.43 -13.37
C LEU A 232 12.65 -13.73 -13.19
N SER A 233 13.00 -14.96 -12.84
CA SER A 233 14.41 -15.37 -12.73
C SER A 233 15.12 -15.32 -14.09
N SER A 234 14.48 -15.80 -15.16
CA SER A 234 15.01 -15.73 -16.52
C SER A 234 15.17 -14.30 -17.01
N MET A 235 14.19 -13.44 -16.76
CA MET A 235 14.27 -12.01 -17.04
C MET A 235 15.41 -11.33 -16.27
N SER A 236 15.62 -11.70 -15.00
CA SER A 236 16.73 -11.19 -14.19
C SER A 236 18.09 -11.58 -14.78
N LYS A 237 18.26 -12.84 -15.17
CA LYS A 237 19.49 -13.35 -15.81
C LYS A 237 19.74 -12.68 -17.16
N ALA A 238 18.73 -12.61 -18.02
CA ALA A 238 18.82 -11.96 -19.31
C ALA A 238 19.21 -10.47 -19.15
N TYR A 239 18.55 -9.75 -18.25
CA TYR A 239 18.85 -8.34 -18.00
C TYR A 239 20.29 -8.12 -17.49
N GLN A 240 20.80 -8.95 -16.58
CA GLN A 240 22.18 -8.90 -16.09
C GLN A 240 23.17 -9.17 -17.23
N ASN A 241 22.92 -10.19 -18.05
CA ASN A 241 23.75 -10.54 -19.19
C ASN A 241 23.84 -9.43 -20.23
N MET A 242 22.72 -8.71 -20.46
CA MET A 242 22.64 -7.60 -21.37
C MET A 242 23.34 -6.34 -20.86
N SER A 243 23.27 -6.07 -19.55
CA SER A 243 23.85 -4.86 -18.93
C SER A 243 25.39 -4.92 -18.80
N GLY A 244 25.95 -6.11 -18.75
CA GLY A 244 27.40 -6.32 -18.57
C GLY A 244 28.21 -6.45 -19.85
N LYS A 245 27.57 -6.54 -21.03
CA LYS A 245 28.26 -6.70 -22.31
C LYS A 245 28.19 -5.39 -23.11
N SER A 246 29.33 -4.98 -23.66
CA SER A 246 29.37 -4.07 -24.78
C SER A 246 28.50 -4.65 -25.90
N LEU A 247 27.55 -3.89 -26.41
CA LEU A 247 26.55 -4.31 -27.42
C LEU A 247 27.18 -4.59 -28.81
N GLU A 248 28.46 -4.86 -28.88
CA GLU A 248 29.23 -5.08 -30.14
C GLU A 248 29.17 -6.51 -30.69
N GLY A 249 28.52 -7.43 -30.01
CA GLY A 249 28.29 -8.79 -30.52
C GLY A 249 26.82 -9.17 -30.33
N ASP A 250 26.13 -9.56 -31.37
CA ASP A 250 24.69 -9.82 -31.44
C ASP A 250 24.17 -10.71 -30.28
N PRO A 251 23.49 -10.13 -29.27
CA PRO A 251 22.76 -10.92 -28.30
C PRO A 251 21.29 -11.13 -28.76
N VAL A 252 21.08 -11.52 -30.02
CA VAL A 252 19.73 -11.58 -30.61
C VAL A 252 18.83 -12.56 -29.87
N GLU A 253 19.37 -13.71 -29.45
CA GLU A 253 18.58 -14.74 -28.78
C GLU A 253 18.22 -14.35 -27.35
N GLU A 254 19.16 -13.78 -26.59
CA GLU A 254 18.92 -13.29 -25.23
C GLU A 254 17.89 -12.14 -25.20
N VAL A 255 17.93 -11.24 -26.19
CA VAL A 255 16.97 -10.13 -26.33
C VAL A 255 15.59 -10.64 -26.71
N LYS A 256 15.52 -11.61 -27.59
CA LYS A 256 14.27 -12.25 -27.99
C LYS A 256 13.64 -13.00 -26.82
N GLU A 257 14.42 -13.74 -26.06
CA GLU A 257 13.95 -14.39 -24.84
C GLU A 257 13.42 -13.35 -23.83
N TYR A 258 14.18 -12.27 -23.62
CA TYR A 258 13.74 -11.20 -22.72
C TYR A 258 12.43 -10.54 -23.18
N TRP A 259 12.29 -10.25 -24.48
CA TRP A 259 11.05 -9.72 -25.07
C TRP A 259 9.88 -10.70 -24.86
N ASN A 260 10.07 -11.97 -25.17
CA ASN A 260 9.01 -12.98 -25.01
C ASN A 260 8.56 -13.09 -23.54
N ASN A 261 9.52 -13.07 -22.61
CA ASN A 261 9.23 -13.13 -21.17
C ASN A 261 8.48 -11.86 -20.70
N LEU A 262 8.82 -10.66 -21.22
CA LEU A 262 8.08 -9.42 -20.94
C LEU A 262 6.61 -9.51 -21.40
N VAL A 263 6.37 -10.02 -22.60
CA VAL A 263 5.02 -10.21 -23.14
C VAL A 263 4.24 -11.27 -22.33
N GLU A 264 4.92 -12.35 -21.96
CA GLU A 264 4.28 -13.43 -21.22
C GLU A 264 3.90 -12.99 -19.80
N ILE A 265 4.77 -12.26 -19.07
CA ILE A 265 4.47 -11.81 -17.71
C ILE A 265 3.35 -10.76 -17.70
N ALA A 266 3.22 -9.95 -18.75
CA ALA A 266 2.14 -8.98 -18.91
C ALA A 266 0.81 -9.63 -19.35
N SER A 267 0.82 -10.93 -19.69
CA SER A 267 -0.38 -11.59 -20.17
C SER A 267 -1.49 -11.62 -19.10
N PRO A 268 -2.77 -11.66 -19.52
CA PRO A 268 -3.89 -11.73 -18.58
C PRO A 268 -3.85 -12.94 -17.65
N ASN A 269 -3.25 -14.03 -18.10
CA ASN A 269 -3.15 -15.26 -17.32
C ASN A 269 -2.15 -15.16 -16.16
N ILE A 270 -1.27 -14.17 -16.20
CA ILE A 270 -0.27 -13.92 -15.16
C ILE A 270 -0.58 -12.62 -14.43
N ALA A 271 -0.45 -11.48 -15.10
CA ALA A 271 -0.58 -10.17 -14.46
C ALA A 271 -2.00 -9.93 -13.91
N LYS A 272 -3.06 -10.30 -14.65
CA LYS A 272 -4.45 -10.08 -14.21
C LYS A 272 -4.89 -11.03 -13.10
N ASP A 273 -4.23 -12.16 -12.93
CA ASP A 273 -4.51 -13.14 -11.88
C ASP A 273 -3.90 -12.72 -10.52
N GLU A 274 -3.01 -11.73 -10.51
CA GLU A 274 -2.49 -11.09 -9.32
C GLU A 274 -3.49 -10.05 -8.77
N ASN A 275 -3.23 -9.55 -7.56
CA ASN A 275 -3.98 -8.40 -7.07
C ASN A 275 -3.64 -7.14 -7.91
N ASN A 276 -4.48 -6.10 -7.81
CA ASN A 276 -4.35 -4.88 -8.62
C ASN A 276 -3.00 -4.18 -8.46
N GLN A 277 -2.44 -4.16 -7.25
CA GLN A 277 -1.13 -3.55 -6.98
C GLN A 277 -0.02 -4.28 -7.75
N ILE A 278 0.06 -5.59 -7.61
CA ILE A 278 1.07 -6.41 -8.28
C ILE A 278 0.88 -6.35 -9.80
N ALA A 279 -0.36 -6.44 -10.28
CA ALA A 279 -0.65 -6.30 -11.70
C ALA A 279 -0.14 -4.97 -12.27
N LEU A 280 -0.39 -3.86 -11.57
CA LEU A 280 0.10 -2.54 -11.97
C LEU A 280 1.63 -2.44 -11.90
N LEU A 281 2.28 -3.04 -10.91
CA LEU A 281 3.74 -3.10 -10.83
C LEU A 281 4.35 -3.87 -12.01
N ILE A 282 3.73 -4.99 -12.41
CA ILE A 282 4.10 -5.73 -13.63
C ILE A 282 3.94 -4.85 -14.86
N TYR A 283 2.76 -4.25 -15.06
CA TYR A 283 2.49 -3.40 -16.24
C TYR A 283 3.39 -2.18 -16.28
N ARG A 284 3.66 -1.52 -15.14
CA ARG A 284 4.61 -0.42 -15.05
C ARG A 284 6.01 -0.84 -15.48
N ASN A 285 6.48 -1.97 -14.96
CA ASN A 285 7.81 -2.48 -15.34
C ASN A 285 7.86 -2.78 -16.84
N VAL A 286 6.92 -3.53 -17.36
CA VAL A 286 6.90 -3.92 -18.79
C VAL A 286 6.83 -2.69 -19.70
N THR A 287 5.92 -1.75 -19.43
CA THR A 287 5.80 -0.53 -20.24
C THR A 287 7.04 0.36 -20.16
N SER A 288 7.67 0.47 -18.99
CA SER A 288 8.94 1.19 -18.81
C SER A 288 10.08 0.54 -19.59
N GLN A 289 10.20 -0.80 -19.56
CA GLN A 289 11.21 -1.53 -20.32
C GLN A 289 10.97 -1.40 -21.84
N ILE A 290 9.73 -1.46 -22.29
CA ILE A 290 9.39 -1.24 -23.71
C ILE A 290 9.77 0.17 -24.13
N TYR A 291 9.42 1.21 -23.34
CA TYR A 291 9.76 2.59 -23.63
C TYR A 291 11.27 2.82 -23.69
N THR A 292 11.99 2.42 -22.66
CA THR A 292 13.43 2.68 -22.55
C THR A 292 14.27 1.91 -23.57
N LYS A 293 13.77 0.74 -24.00
CA LYS A 293 14.46 -0.16 -24.91
C LYS A 293 13.81 -0.33 -26.29
N TYR A 294 12.88 0.58 -26.65
CA TYR A 294 12.07 0.49 -27.86
C TYR A 294 12.87 0.16 -29.13
N TYR A 295 13.86 1.01 -29.46
CA TYR A 295 14.68 0.81 -30.66
C TYR A 295 15.55 -0.45 -30.58
N TRP A 296 15.95 -0.82 -29.38
CA TRP A 296 16.75 -2.00 -29.14
C TRP A 296 15.95 -3.30 -29.38
N PHE A 297 14.71 -3.35 -28.94
CA PHE A 297 13.80 -4.46 -29.23
C PHE A 297 13.53 -4.61 -30.72
N ILE A 298 13.25 -3.53 -31.43
CA ILE A 298 13.05 -3.56 -32.88
C ILE A 298 14.29 -4.06 -33.59
N LYS A 299 15.49 -3.58 -33.22
CA LYS A 299 16.74 -3.97 -33.87
C LYS A 299 17.15 -5.41 -33.62
N ASN A 300 16.94 -5.93 -32.41
CA ASN A 300 17.56 -7.18 -31.95
C ASN A 300 16.59 -8.29 -31.60
N SER A 301 15.31 -8.00 -31.32
CA SER A 301 14.36 -9.00 -30.80
C SER A 301 13.48 -9.63 -31.85
N LEU A 302 13.52 -9.20 -33.08
CA LEU A 302 12.58 -9.58 -34.14
C LEU A 302 11.12 -9.10 -33.89
N ALA A 303 10.89 -8.30 -32.84
CA ALA A 303 9.62 -7.62 -32.63
C ALA A 303 9.48 -6.47 -33.61
N THR A 304 8.32 -6.33 -34.24
CA THR A 304 7.99 -5.19 -35.09
C THR A 304 7.38 -4.08 -34.25
N ALA A 305 7.39 -2.83 -34.76
CA ALA A 305 6.65 -1.73 -34.14
C ALA A 305 5.17 -2.07 -33.94
N LYS A 306 4.59 -2.87 -34.83
CA LYS A 306 3.21 -3.35 -34.72
C LYS A 306 3.04 -4.33 -33.57
N ASP A 307 4.00 -5.23 -33.33
CA ASP A 307 3.94 -6.18 -32.23
C ASP A 307 4.01 -5.45 -30.88
N ILE A 308 4.89 -4.43 -30.80
CA ILE A 308 5.01 -3.55 -29.63
C ILE A 308 3.70 -2.77 -29.42
N SER A 309 3.14 -2.18 -30.48
CA SER A 309 1.86 -1.44 -30.39
C SER A 309 0.72 -2.32 -29.91
N ASN A 310 0.60 -3.54 -30.44
CA ASN A 310 -0.43 -4.48 -30.03
C ASN A 310 -0.30 -4.87 -28.55
N GLU A 311 0.93 -5.06 -28.06
CA GLU A 311 1.16 -5.37 -26.64
C GLU A 311 0.81 -4.20 -25.73
N LEU A 312 1.19 -2.97 -26.14
CA LEU A 312 0.81 -1.77 -25.40
C LEU A 312 -0.71 -1.54 -25.38
N ASP A 313 -1.42 -1.84 -26.45
CA ASP A 313 -2.89 -1.75 -26.51
C ASP A 313 -3.55 -2.76 -25.56
N ASN A 314 -3.00 -3.97 -25.44
CA ASN A 314 -3.44 -4.97 -24.49
C ASN A 314 -3.23 -4.50 -23.04
N ILE A 315 -2.03 -4.03 -22.73
CA ILE A 315 -1.70 -3.53 -21.38
C ILE A 315 -2.57 -2.32 -21.04
N GLU A 316 -2.73 -1.36 -21.93
CA GLU A 316 -3.56 -0.17 -21.73
C GLU A 316 -5.00 -0.53 -21.36
N LYS A 317 -5.56 -1.52 -22.04
CA LYS A 317 -6.91 -2.01 -21.75
C LYS A 317 -7.01 -2.50 -20.30
N TYR A 318 -6.07 -3.35 -19.84
CA TYR A 318 -6.11 -3.88 -18.48
C TYR A 318 -5.82 -2.83 -17.43
N VAL A 319 -4.88 -1.92 -17.69
CA VAL A 319 -4.59 -0.77 -16.80
C VAL A 319 -5.84 0.11 -16.63
N ASN A 320 -6.59 0.35 -17.70
CA ASN A 320 -7.83 1.11 -17.63
C ASN A 320 -8.96 0.36 -16.91
N GLU A 321 -9.03 -0.97 -17.02
CA GLU A 321 -9.95 -1.79 -16.21
C GLU A 321 -9.64 -1.61 -14.71
N ILE A 322 -8.37 -1.69 -14.30
CA ILE A 322 -7.96 -1.47 -12.91
C ILE A 322 -8.24 -0.02 -12.47
N LYS A 323 -7.92 0.97 -13.32
CA LYS A 323 -8.20 2.39 -13.04
C LYS A 323 -9.65 2.65 -12.64
N VAL A 324 -10.59 2.00 -13.32
CA VAL A 324 -12.03 2.12 -13.02
C VAL A 324 -12.42 1.35 -11.77
N ALA A 325 -11.75 0.24 -11.47
CA ALA A 325 -12.04 -0.59 -10.31
C ALA A 325 -11.58 0.02 -8.98
N VAL A 326 -10.56 0.90 -9.00
CA VAL A 326 -9.96 1.50 -7.80
C VAL A 326 -9.85 3.03 -7.91
N PRO A 327 -10.98 3.75 -8.11
CA PRO A 327 -10.94 5.19 -8.40
C PRO A 327 -10.44 6.05 -7.23
N ASP A 328 -10.62 5.59 -5.99
CA ASP A 328 -10.32 6.33 -4.77
C ASP A 328 -8.97 5.92 -4.14
N ASP A 329 -8.24 5.01 -4.75
CA ASP A 329 -6.92 4.56 -4.27
C ASP A 329 -5.82 5.41 -4.94
N GLU A 330 -5.34 6.43 -4.22
CA GLU A 330 -4.34 7.38 -4.74
C GLU A 330 -3.04 6.69 -5.14
N GLU A 331 -2.57 5.69 -4.39
CA GLU A 331 -1.30 4.99 -4.69
C GLU A 331 -1.42 4.17 -5.97
N LEU A 332 -2.51 3.43 -6.12
CA LEU A 332 -2.75 2.67 -7.36
C LEU A 332 -2.99 3.58 -8.56
N GLN A 333 -3.61 4.75 -8.38
CA GLN A 333 -3.77 5.73 -9.44
C GLN A 333 -2.42 6.32 -9.90
N ILE A 334 -1.42 6.44 -9.03
CA ILE A 334 -0.06 6.83 -9.41
C ILE A 334 0.53 5.78 -10.36
N LEU A 335 0.47 4.48 -9.99
CA LEU A 335 0.95 3.39 -10.83
C LEU A 335 0.23 3.33 -12.20
N VAL A 336 -1.09 3.53 -12.20
CA VAL A 336 -1.88 3.65 -13.44
C VAL A 336 -1.34 4.75 -14.35
N ASN A 337 -1.11 5.94 -13.79
CA ASN A 337 -0.63 7.08 -14.55
C ASN A 337 0.80 6.86 -15.09
N GLU A 338 1.67 6.21 -14.33
CA GLU A 338 3.01 5.80 -14.79
C GLU A 338 2.93 4.82 -15.97
N CYS A 339 2.06 3.81 -15.89
CA CYS A 339 1.84 2.87 -16.99
C CYS A 339 1.38 3.58 -18.27
N LEU A 340 0.32 4.40 -18.15
CA LEU A 340 -0.25 5.12 -19.28
C LEU A 340 0.74 6.15 -19.88
N GLY A 341 1.51 6.82 -19.04
CA GLY A 341 2.58 7.73 -19.46
C GLY A 341 3.68 7.02 -20.26
N ASN A 342 4.12 5.85 -19.84
CA ASN A 342 5.09 5.04 -20.56
C ASN A 342 4.56 4.60 -21.93
N ILE A 343 3.28 4.22 -22.00
CA ILE A 343 2.61 3.84 -23.26
C ILE A 343 2.56 5.02 -24.23
N GLU A 344 2.12 6.20 -23.76
CA GLU A 344 2.05 7.41 -24.59
C GLU A 344 3.44 7.83 -25.08
N ASN A 345 4.43 7.82 -24.21
CA ASN A 345 5.81 8.13 -24.56
C ASN A 345 6.35 7.15 -25.61
N THR A 346 6.07 5.85 -25.51
CA THR A 346 6.49 4.85 -26.51
C THR A 346 5.84 5.10 -27.87
N ARG A 347 4.53 5.38 -27.91
CA ARG A 347 3.81 5.71 -29.15
C ARG A 347 4.36 6.97 -29.81
N SER A 348 4.86 7.93 -29.02
CA SER A 348 5.51 9.12 -29.56
C SER A 348 6.83 8.82 -30.27
N LEU A 349 7.58 7.79 -29.82
CA LEU A 349 8.81 7.34 -30.50
C LEU A 349 8.52 6.73 -31.87
N ASP A 350 7.43 5.93 -31.97
CA ASP A 350 7.01 5.33 -33.24
C ASP A 350 6.62 6.41 -34.25
N ASN A 351 5.89 7.45 -33.82
CA ASN A 351 5.45 8.55 -34.65
C ASN A 351 6.58 9.53 -35.07
N SER A 352 7.68 9.56 -34.34
CA SER A 352 8.79 10.51 -34.60
C SER A 352 9.61 10.18 -35.85
N GLY A 353 9.45 8.96 -36.40
CA GLY A 353 10.08 8.59 -37.68
C GLY A 353 11.60 8.60 -37.64
N VAL A 354 12.21 8.52 -36.46
CA VAL A 354 13.67 8.44 -36.32
C VAL A 354 14.09 7.08 -36.85
N LYS A 355 14.60 7.10 -38.06
CA LYS A 355 15.21 5.95 -38.78
C LYS A 355 16.58 5.66 -38.24
#